data_da97608d57cde8a6fdbe879e8e657d3d
#
_entry.id   da97608d57cde8a6fdbe879e8e657d3d
#
_cell.length_a   1.000
_cell.length_b   1.000
_cell.length_c   1.000
_cell.angle_alpha   90.00
_cell.angle_beta   90.00
_cell.angle_gamma   90.00
#
_symmetry.space_group_name_H-M   'P 1'
#
loop_
_entity.id
_entity.type
_entity.pdbx_description
1 polymer ?
#
loop_
_entity_poly.entity_id
_entity_poly.type
_entity_poly.pdbx_seq_one_letter_code
_entity_poly.pdbx_strand_id
1 'polypeptide(L)'
;CNQEECPIVAWGTGTSLEGNALAKRGGISLNMMNMNKILNVNSEDMDVVVQPGVTREDLNSFIKDKGLFFPVDPGANASLGGMAATRASGTTAVRYGTMRENVLGLEVVLANGKIIRTGGRSKKSAAGYDLTKLIVGSEGTLGLITELTLKLQGIPESISAAICSFPSVDNAVRTVIQTIQMGIPMARMELVDSQTIEACNDYFNEDMHVSPHLFLEFHGSEDSVNEQSKLVSEIAESFSGSNFKWSSRQEERNKLWKNRHNAFYAVKSKYPEHNAIATDACVPISELANLIDQTAKDIEESGIPGPIWGHVGDGNFHATLLIKKGNLKEKKIAQSIIHRMCERSL
;
A
#
# COMPACT_ATOMS: atom_id res chain seq x y z
N CYS A 1 -19.22 8.41 27.68
CA CYS A 1 -18.24 9.39 27.16
C CYS A 1 -18.92 10.65 26.65
N ASN A 2 -19.97 10.52 25.82
CA ASN A 2 -20.67 11.70 25.28
C ASN A 2 -21.21 12.62 26.39
N GLN A 3 -21.88 12.07 27.42
CA GLN A 3 -22.40 12.84 28.57
C GLN A 3 -21.31 13.55 29.39
N GLU A 4 -20.15 12.92 29.50
CA GLU A 4 -18.99 13.40 30.25
C GLU A 4 -17.97 14.16 29.38
N GLU A 5 -18.31 14.40 28.12
CA GLU A 5 -17.42 15.03 27.12
C GLU A 5 -16.01 14.41 27.05
N CYS A 6 -15.90 13.11 27.38
CA CYS A 6 -14.62 12.40 27.43
C CYS A 6 -14.20 11.95 26.01
N PRO A 7 -13.03 12.37 25.52
CA PRO A 7 -12.51 11.94 24.22
C PRO A 7 -12.31 10.44 24.16
N ILE A 8 -12.58 9.83 23.00
CA ILE A 8 -12.30 8.42 22.71
C ILE A 8 -11.41 8.32 21.49
N VAL A 9 -10.36 7.53 21.59
CA VAL A 9 -9.49 7.17 20.46
C VAL A 9 -9.50 5.66 20.29
N ALA A 10 -9.91 5.17 19.11
CA ALA A 10 -9.87 3.75 18.82
C ALA A 10 -8.42 3.28 18.60
N TRP A 11 -8.09 2.12 19.16
CA TRP A 11 -6.81 1.45 18.97
C TRP A 11 -7.03 0.09 18.32
N GLY A 12 -6.48 -0.11 17.13
CA GLY A 12 -6.37 -1.41 16.45
C GLY A 12 -5.00 -2.04 16.72
N THR A 13 -4.27 -2.42 15.65
CA THR A 13 -2.89 -2.93 15.75
C THR A 13 -1.84 -1.84 16.01
N GLY A 14 -2.21 -0.57 15.94
CA GLY A 14 -1.31 0.55 16.17
C GLY A 14 -0.22 0.76 15.11
N THR A 15 -0.42 0.24 13.90
CA THR A 15 0.58 0.25 12.81
C THR A 15 0.58 1.54 11.99
N SER A 16 -0.35 2.47 12.22
CA SER A 16 -0.39 3.77 11.54
C SER A 16 0.86 4.61 11.86
N LEU A 17 1.44 5.25 10.84
CA LEU A 17 2.64 6.10 10.96
C LEU A 17 2.33 7.52 11.43
N GLU A 18 1.09 8.00 11.25
CA GLU A 18 0.70 9.39 11.51
C GLU A 18 0.25 9.66 12.97
N GLY A 19 0.27 8.65 13.81
CA GLY A 19 -0.08 8.78 15.23
C GLY A 19 -1.57 8.86 15.53
N ASN A 20 -2.43 8.44 14.62
CA ASN A 20 -3.89 8.45 14.72
C ASN A 20 -4.43 7.73 15.97
N ALA A 21 -3.71 6.68 16.41
CA ALA A 21 -4.09 5.89 17.59
C ALA A 21 -3.66 6.53 18.93
N LEU A 22 -3.00 7.70 18.92
CA LEU A 22 -2.47 8.32 20.13
C LEU A 22 -3.49 9.27 20.77
N ALA A 23 -3.85 9.02 22.01
CA ALA A 23 -4.74 9.89 22.81
C ALA A 23 -4.03 11.15 23.33
N LYS A 24 -3.56 12.04 22.42
CA LYS A 24 -2.76 13.24 22.74
C LYS A 24 -3.45 14.23 23.66
N ARG A 25 -4.78 14.22 23.71
CA ARG A 25 -5.60 15.10 24.57
C ARG A 25 -6.14 14.39 25.81
N GLY A 26 -5.60 13.22 26.16
CA GLY A 26 -6.16 12.36 27.18
C GLY A 26 -7.44 11.66 26.73
N GLY A 27 -8.24 11.20 27.68
CA GLY A 27 -9.47 10.47 27.42
C GLY A 27 -9.29 8.94 27.45
N ILE A 28 -10.09 8.23 26.69
CA ILE A 28 -10.11 6.76 26.68
C ILE A 28 -9.47 6.25 25.38
N SER A 29 -8.44 5.41 25.50
CA SER A 29 -7.95 4.60 24.39
C SER A 29 -8.76 3.29 24.37
N LEU A 30 -9.63 3.13 23.36
CA LEU A 30 -10.51 1.99 23.24
C LEU A 30 -9.85 0.91 22.38
N ASN A 31 -9.40 -0.17 23.03
CA ASN A 31 -8.79 -1.30 22.33
C ASN A 31 -9.86 -2.12 21.59
N MET A 32 -9.83 -2.06 20.26
CA MET A 32 -10.76 -2.76 19.38
C MET A 32 -10.33 -4.21 19.06
N MET A 33 -9.14 -4.63 19.47
CA MET A 33 -8.58 -5.95 19.11
C MET A 33 -9.38 -7.13 19.67
N ASN A 34 -10.15 -6.92 20.75
CA ASN A 34 -11.05 -7.96 21.30
C ASN A 34 -12.33 -8.15 20.48
N MET A 35 -12.66 -7.22 19.57
CA MET A 35 -13.72 -7.39 18.57
C MET A 35 -13.13 -8.06 17.32
N ASN A 36 -12.85 -9.35 17.41
CA ASN A 36 -12.05 -10.09 16.40
C ASN A 36 -12.79 -11.28 15.79
N LYS A 37 -14.12 -11.25 15.78
CA LYS A 37 -14.92 -12.32 15.20
C LYS A 37 -15.14 -12.12 13.70
N ILE A 38 -14.99 -13.18 12.92
CA ILE A 38 -15.54 -13.31 11.57
C ILE A 38 -16.97 -13.74 11.74
N LEU A 39 -17.92 -12.85 11.43
CA LEU A 39 -19.35 -13.03 11.76
C LEU A 39 -20.05 -13.90 10.72
N ASN A 40 -19.79 -13.63 9.43
CA ASN A 40 -20.39 -14.39 8.33
C ASN A 40 -19.50 -14.35 7.09
N VAL A 41 -19.40 -15.48 6.38
CA VAL A 41 -18.73 -15.57 5.07
C VAL A 41 -19.77 -15.99 4.02
N ASN A 42 -20.03 -15.11 3.07
CA ASN A 42 -20.99 -15.33 1.98
C ASN A 42 -20.20 -15.64 0.70
N SER A 43 -19.81 -16.91 0.54
CA SER A 43 -18.89 -17.32 -0.53
C SER A 43 -19.46 -17.08 -1.93
N GLU A 44 -20.76 -17.30 -2.14
CA GLU A 44 -21.43 -17.09 -3.44
C GLU A 44 -21.49 -15.60 -3.82
N ASP A 45 -21.65 -14.71 -2.84
CA ASP A 45 -21.66 -13.26 -3.03
C ASP A 45 -20.27 -12.62 -3.00
N MET A 46 -19.25 -13.42 -2.61
CA MET A 46 -17.87 -12.98 -2.46
C MET A 46 -17.75 -11.78 -1.49
N ASP A 47 -18.41 -11.89 -0.34
CA ASP A 47 -18.32 -10.92 0.75
C ASP A 47 -18.17 -11.59 2.11
N VAL A 48 -17.68 -10.83 3.08
CA VAL A 48 -17.52 -11.26 4.46
C VAL A 48 -17.91 -10.15 5.41
N VAL A 49 -18.55 -10.52 6.52
CA VAL A 49 -18.88 -9.61 7.62
C VAL A 49 -17.96 -9.92 8.80
N VAL A 50 -17.22 -8.89 9.25
CA VAL A 50 -16.21 -9.04 10.30
C VAL A 50 -16.27 -7.93 11.33
N GLN A 51 -15.75 -8.20 12.52
CA GLN A 51 -15.49 -7.20 13.54
C GLN A 51 -14.15 -6.48 13.28
N PRO A 52 -13.99 -5.24 13.75
CA PRO A 52 -12.86 -4.36 13.37
C PRO A 52 -11.47 -4.84 13.81
N GLY A 53 -11.39 -5.67 14.86
CA GLY A 53 -10.13 -6.22 15.38
C GLY A 53 -9.61 -7.44 14.62
N VAL A 54 -10.37 -8.01 13.70
CA VAL A 54 -9.87 -9.08 12.81
C VAL A 54 -8.71 -8.51 11.99
N THR A 55 -7.58 -9.23 11.95
CA THR A 55 -6.46 -8.82 11.09
C THR A 55 -6.62 -9.36 9.67
N ARG A 56 -5.94 -8.71 8.71
CA ARG A 56 -5.94 -9.17 7.32
C ARG A 56 -5.46 -10.63 7.18
N GLU A 57 -4.40 -10.99 7.89
CA GLU A 57 -3.84 -12.34 7.80
C GLU A 57 -4.77 -13.38 8.42
N ASP A 58 -5.39 -13.08 9.56
CA ASP A 58 -6.38 -13.97 10.18
C ASP A 58 -7.56 -14.21 9.26
N LEU A 59 -8.09 -13.14 8.62
CA LEU A 59 -9.16 -13.27 7.65
C LEU A 59 -8.74 -14.17 6.48
N ASN A 60 -7.60 -13.87 5.85
CA ASN A 60 -7.13 -14.63 4.68
C ASN A 60 -6.83 -16.10 5.02
N SER A 61 -6.28 -16.37 6.19
CA SER A 61 -6.09 -17.73 6.69
C SER A 61 -7.41 -18.48 6.85
N PHE A 62 -8.44 -17.80 7.37
CA PHE A 62 -9.76 -18.39 7.63
C PHE A 62 -10.54 -18.70 6.34
N ILE A 63 -10.44 -17.84 5.30
CA ILE A 63 -11.24 -18.00 4.07
C ILE A 63 -10.50 -18.73 2.95
N LYS A 64 -9.21 -19.04 3.12
CA LYS A 64 -8.36 -19.68 2.11
C LYS A 64 -8.97 -20.96 1.54
N ASP A 65 -9.49 -21.83 2.39
CA ASP A 65 -10.08 -23.12 1.98
C ASP A 65 -11.38 -22.97 1.19
N LYS A 66 -11.94 -21.76 1.14
CA LYS A 66 -13.09 -21.40 0.30
C LYS A 66 -12.68 -20.90 -1.08
N GLY A 67 -11.38 -20.88 -1.40
CA GLY A 67 -10.85 -20.32 -2.64
C GLY A 67 -10.96 -18.80 -2.72
N LEU A 68 -11.07 -18.10 -1.58
CA LEU A 68 -11.27 -16.66 -1.49
C LEU A 68 -10.12 -15.98 -0.73
N PHE A 69 -9.90 -14.69 -1.01
CA PHE A 69 -9.00 -13.84 -0.25
C PHE A 69 -9.47 -12.39 -0.21
N PHE A 70 -9.02 -11.65 0.80
CA PHE A 70 -9.16 -10.21 0.91
C PHE A 70 -7.89 -9.55 0.34
N PRO A 71 -8.01 -8.70 -0.70
CA PRO A 71 -6.86 -8.31 -1.50
C PRO A 71 -6.03 -7.15 -0.97
N VAL A 72 -6.58 -6.27 -0.10
CA VAL A 72 -5.86 -5.08 0.35
C VAL A 72 -4.72 -5.48 1.29
N ASP A 73 -3.48 -5.15 0.91
CA ASP A 73 -2.25 -5.67 1.52
C ASP A 73 -1.27 -4.58 2.00
N PRO A 74 -1.64 -3.78 3.02
CA PRO A 74 -0.69 -2.84 3.60
C PRO A 74 0.54 -3.57 4.13
N GLY A 75 1.67 -2.85 4.22
CA GLY A 75 2.96 -3.43 4.61
C GLY A 75 3.01 -4.08 6.00
N ALA A 76 2.02 -3.82 6.87
CA ALA A 76 1.89 -4.43 8.17
C ALA A 76 0.63 -5.32 8.24
N ASN A 77 0.65 -6.35 9.09
CA ASN A 77 -0.56 -7.11 9.41
C ASN A 77 -1.48 -6.26 10.30
N ALA A 78 -2.34 -5.48 9.67
CA ALA A 78 -3.21 -4.51 10.32
C ALA A 78 -4.62 -5.06 10.59
N SER A 79 -5.30 -4.49 11.60
CA SER A 79 -6.71 -4.77 11.87
C SER A 79 -7.59 -4.13 10.80
N LEU A 80 -8.62 -4.84 10.35
CA LEU A 80 -9.50 -4.41 9.25
C LEU A 80 -10.24 -3.11 9.56
N GLY A 81 -10.64 -2.89 10.82
CA GLY A 81 -11.21 -1.62 11.26
C GLY A 81 -10.23 -0.46 11.17
N GLY A 82 -8.97 -0.68 11.56
CA GLY A 82 -7.89 0.30 11.39
C GLY A 82 -7.60 0.60 9.92
N MET A 83 -7.52 -0.45 9.08
CA MET A 83 -7.37 -0.30 7.63
C MET A 83 -8.50 0.52 7.00
N ALA A 84 -9.75 0.28 7.39
CA ALA A 84 -10.89 1.07 6.91
C ALA A 84 -10.81 2.52 7.40
N ALA A 85 -10.48 2.74 8.67
CA ALA A 85 -10.37 4.08 9.25
C ALA A 85 -9.31 4.93 8.57
N THR A 86 -8.17 4.36 8.19
CA THR A 86 -7.07 5.06 7.50
C THR A 86 -7.15 5.02 5.98
N ARG A 87 -8.20 4.38 5.41
CA ARG A 87 -8.32 4.12 3.96
C ARG A 87 -7.06 3.44 3.41
N ALA A 88 -6.58 2.42 4.12
CA ALA A 88 -5.35 1.72 3.77
C ALA A 88 -5.34 1.24 2.31
N SER A 89 -4.17 1.30 1.71
CA SER A 89 -3.82 0.76 0.40
C SER A 89 -2.82 -0.39 0.56
N GLY A 90 -2.24 -0.83 -0.53
CA GLY A 90 -1.19 -1.84 -0.57
C GLY A 90 -0.68 -2.03 -1.99
N THR A 91 0.24 -2.97 -2.17
CA THR A 91 0.88 -3.22 -3.46
C THR A 91 -0.08 -3.74 -4.54
N THR A 92 -1.20 -4.35 -4.12
CA THR A 92 -2.21 -4.91 -5.01
C THR A 92 -3.31 -3.91 -5.40
N ALA A 93 -3.24 -2.65 -4.94
CA ALA A 93 -4.27 -1.64 -5.18
C ALA A 93 -4.50 -1.35 -6.66
N VAL A 94 -3.45 -1.39 -7.49
CA VAL A 94 -3.55 -1.20 -8.95
C VAL A 94 -4.56 -2.15 -9.61
N ARG A 95 -4.77 -3.35 -9.07
CA ARG A 95 -5.76 -4.32 -9.57
C ARG A 95 -7.06 -4.34 -8.79
N TYR A 96 -6.95 -4.35 -7.47
CA TYR A 96 -8.07 -4.66 -6.59
C TYR A 96 -8.63 -3.43 -5.86
N GLY A 97 -8.00 -2.27 -6.00
CA GLY A 97 -8.36 -1.06 -5.28
C GLY A 97 -7.91 -1.08 -3.82
N THR A 98 -8.20 0.00 -3.13
CA THR A 98 -7.88 0.23 -1.72
C THR A 98 -9.02 -0.23 -0.80
N MET A 99 -8.94 0.07 0.50
CA MET A 99 -10.09 -0.10 1.41
C MET A 99 -11.33 0.64 0.92
N ARG A 100 -11.18 1.75 0.21
CA ARG A 100 -12.30 2.51 -0.33
C ARG A 100 -13.18 1.68 -1.25
N GLU A 101 -12.58 0.88 -2.14
CA GLU A 101 -13.30 0.05 -3.11
C GLU A 101 -13.76 -1.28 -2.51
N ASN A 102 -13.13 -1.73 -1.43
CA ASN A 102 -13.34 -3.05 -0.86
C ASN A 102 -14.23 -3.08 0.39
N VAL A 103 -14.59 -1.92 0.96
CA VAL A 103 -15.61 -1.82 2.03
C VAL A 103 -16.97 -1.58 1.40
N LEU A 104 -17.88 -2.53 1.56
CA LEU A 104 -19.27 -2.50 1.05
C LEU A 104 -20.24 -1.86 2.04
N GLY A 105 -20.01 -2.02 3.34
CA GLY A 105 -20.87 -1.49 4.40
C GLY A 105 -20.19 -1.48 5.75
N LEU A 106 -20.71 -0.65 6.65
CA LEU A 106 -20.18 -0.46 8.00
C LEU A 106 -21.31 -0.39 9.02
N GLU A 107 -21.06 -0.87 10.24
CA GLU A 107 -21.74 -0.43 11.44
C GLU A 107 -20.82 0.53 12.18
N VAL A 108 -21.36 1.67 12.61
CA VAL A 108 -20.58 2.77 13.19
C VAL A 108 -21.32 3.35 14.40
N VAL A 109 -20.59 3.54 15.49
CA VAL A 109 -21.05 4.28 16.66
C VAL A 109 -20.62 5.74 16.52
N LEU A 110 -21.59 6.64 16.39
CA LEU A 110 -21.37 8.08 16.27
C LEU A 110 -21.02 8.73 17.61
N ALA A 111 -20.51 9.98 17.57
CA ALA A 111 -20.14 10.73 18.77
C ALA A 111 -21.30 10.91 19.78
N ASN A 112 -22.56 10.94 19.32
CA ASN A 112 -23.74 11.02 20.18
C ASN A 112 -24.21 9.65 20.72
N GLY A 113 -23.43 8.57 20.50
CA GLY A 113 -23.75 7.20 20.93
C GLY A 113 -24.78 6.47 20.04
N LYS A 114 -25.29 7.10 18.99
CA LYS A 114 -26.19 6.40 18.04
C LYS A 114 -25.40 5.42 17.17
N ILE A 115 -25.99 4.26 16.95
CA ILE A 115 -25.45 3.26 16.03
C ILE A 115 -26.13 3.44 14.68
N ILE A 116 -25.35 3.55 13.63
CA ILE A 116 -25.83 3.60 12.26
C ILE A 116 -25.24 2.46 11.44
N ARG A 117 -25.94 2.05 10.38
CA ARG A 117 -25.45 1.16 9.34
C ARG A 117 -25.40 1.90 8.03
N THR A 118 -24.29 1.76 7.30
CA THR A 118 -24.07 2.39 5.99
C THR A 118 -23.80 1.33 4.94
N GLY A 119 -24.23 1.58 3.70
CA GLY A 119 -24.05 0.63 2.61
C GLY A 119 -24.80 -0.68 2.84
N GLY A 120 -24.21 -1.77 2.39
CA GLY A 120 -24.78 -3.12 2.50
C GLY A 120 -24.04 -4.10 1.59
N ARG A 121 -24.52 -5.34 1.49
CA ARG A 121 -23.89 -6.42 0.69
C ARG A 121 -24.05 -6.24 -0.82
N SER A 122 -24.96 -5.36 -1.27
CA SER A 122 -25.18 -5.09 -2.68
C SER A 122 -23.99 -4.35 -3.28
N LYS A 123 -23.49 -4.84 -4.44
CA LYS A 123 -22.31 -4.28 -5.11
C LYS A 123 -22.50 -2.85 -5.65
N LYS A 124 -23.75 -2.43 -5.84
CA LYS A 124 -24.08 -1.07 -6.30
C LYS A 124 -25.37 -0.57 -5.67
N SER A 125 -25.44 0.75 -5.44
CA SER A 125 -26.65 1.47 -5.05
C SER A 125 -26.60 2.88 -5.64
N ALA A 126 -27.77 3.39 -6.05
CA ALA A 126 -27.94 4.78 -6.48
C ALA A 126 -28.74 5.59 -5.44
N ALA A 127 -29.01 5.04 -4.27
CA ALA A 127 -29.85 5.66 -3.24
C ALA A 127 -29.02 6.49 -2.26
N GLY A 128 -29.18 7.79 -2.32
CA GLY A 128 -28.59 8.75 -1.36
C GLY A 128 -27.07 8.92 -1.46
N TYR A 129 -26.51 9.54 -0.42
CA TYR A 129 -25.05 9.72 -0.31
C TYR A 129 -24.34 8.42 0.09
N ASP A 130 -23.14 8.22 -0.41
CA ASP A 130 -22.28 7.10 -0.01
C ASP A 130 -21.60 7.39 1.35
N LEU A 131 -22.32 7.14 2.42
CA LEU A 131 -21.79 7.32 3.78
C LEU A 131 -20.69 6.32 4.12
N THR A 132 -20.66 5.15 3.48
CA THR A 132 -19.56 4.18 3.64
C THR A 132 -18.24 4.80 3.20
N LYS A 133 -18.21 5.41 2.00
CA LYS A 133 -17.01 6.08 1.49
C LYS A 133 -16.63 7.33 2.29
N LEU A 134 -17.60 7.99 2.93
CA LEU A 134 -17.33 9.11 3.81
C LEU A 134 -16.59 8.68 5.09
N ILE A 135 -17.00 7.54 5.68
CA ILE A 135 -16.43 7.03 6.93
C ILE A 135 -15.08 6.35 6.69
N VAL A 136 -14.92 5.63 5.56
CA VAL A 136 -13.63 5.03 5.17
C VAL A 136 -12.60 6.15 4.91
N GLY A 137 -11.57 6.21 5.75
CA GLY A 137 -10.55 7.26 5.73
C GLY A 137 -10.86 8.46 6.64
N SER A 138 -11.87 8.35 7.51
CA SER A 138 -12.20 9.40 8.49
C SER A 138 -11.29 9.41 9.73
N GLU A 139 -10.45 8.40 9.89
CA GLU A 139 -9.49 8.26 10.99
C GLU A 139 -10.13 8.37 12.38
N GLY A 140 -11.37 7.87 12.52
CA GLY A 140 -12.13 7.90 13.76
C GLY A 140 -12.80 9.24 14.07
N THR A 141 -12.66 10.27 13.24
CA THR A 141 -13.23 11.61 13.46
C THR A 141 -14.76 11.65 13.32
N LEU A 142 -15.34 10.69 12.56
CA LEU A 142 -16.79 10.62 12.33
C LEU A 142 -17.49 9.55 13.19
N GLY A 143 -16.75 8.61 13.77
CA GLY A 143 -17.29 7.56 14.62
C GLY A 143 -16.36 6.36 14.74
N LEU A 144 -16.80 5.39 15.54
CA LEU A 144 -16.09 4.13 15.80
C LEU A 144 -16.70 3.02 14.94
N ILE A 145 -15.88 2.40 14.09
CA ILE A 145 -16.29 1.26 13.26
C ILE A 145 -16.37 0.01 14.14
N THR A 146 -17.53 -0.63 14.18
CA THR A 146 -17.79 -1.83 14.99
C THR A 146 -18.07 -3.09 14.17
N GLU A 147 -18.41 -2.95 12.89
CA GLU A 147 -18.60 -4.05 11.95
C GLU A 147 -18.25 -3.58 10.54
N LEU A 148 -17.66 -4.47 9.74
CA LEU A 148 -17.34 -4.23 8.34
C LEU A 148 -17.92 -5.33 7.47
N THR A 149 -18.53 -4.94 6.35
CA THR A 149 -18.82 -5.84 5.23
C THR A 149 -17.76 -5.58 4.15
N LEU A 150 -16.97 -6.60 3.83
CA LEU A 150 -15.82 -6.51 2.93
C LEU A 150 -16.04 -7.34 1.67
N LYS A 151 -15.62 -6.81 0.54
CA LYS A 151 -15.59 -7.51 -0.74
C LYS A 151 -14.39 -8.47 -0.78
N LEU A 152 -14.65 -9.70 -1.21
CA LEU A 152 -13.62 -10.72 -1.42
C LEU A 152 -13.31 -10.91 -2.90
N GLN A 153 -12.19 -11.57 -3.17
CA GLN A 153 -11.75 -11.99 -4.50
C GLN A 153 -11.50 -13.49 -4.53
N GLY A 154 -11.65 -14.11 -5.69
CA GLY A 154 -11.20 -15.49 -5.91
C GLY A 154 -9.67 -15.55 -5.91
N ILE A 155 -9.10 -16.57 -5.27
CA ILE A 155 -7.65 -16.85 -5.36
C ILE A 155 -7.33 -17.15 -6.83
N PRO A 156 -6.37 -16.44 -7.46
CA PRO A 156 -6.02 -16.70 -8.85
C PRO A 156 -5.43 -18.09 -9.01
N GLU A 157 -5.75 -18.74 -10.13
CA GLU A 157 -5.24 -20.08 -10.48
C GLU A 157 -3.72 -20.06 -10.60
N SER A 158 -3.18 -19.04 -11.25
CA SER A 158 -1.75 -18.84 -11.45
C SER A 158 -1.32 -17.43 -11.06
N ILE A 159 -0.13 -17.35 -10.51
CA ILE A 159 0.56 -16.10 -10.17
C ILE A 159 1.96 -16.14 -10.76
N SER A 160 2.38 -15.10 -11.44
CA SER A 160 3.74 -14.92 -11.91
C SER A 160 4.31 -13.60 -11.42
N ALA A 161 5.58 -13.55 -11.09
CA ALA A 161 6.29 -12.31 -10.77
C ALA A 161 7.42 -12.08 -11.77
N ALA A 162 7.70 -10.82 -12.05
CA ALA A 162 8.81 -10.41 -12.90
C ALA A 162 9.60 -9.25 -12.30
N ILE A 163 10.84 -9.11 -12.72
CA ILE A 163 11.72 -7.98 -12.45
C ILE A 163 12.33 -7.50 -13.76
N CYS A 164 12.48 -6.20 -13.92
CA CYS A 164 13.10 -5.58 -15.08
C CYS A 164 13.91 -4.35 -14.66
N SER A 165 15.13 -4.21 -15.17
CA SER A 165 15.99 -3.04 -14.94
C SER A 165 15.82 -1.99 -16.04
N PHE A 166 15.97 -0.71 -15.70
CA PHE A 166 15.80 0.41 -16.62
C PHE A 166 16.96 1.41 -16.50
N PRO A 167 17.28 2.15 -17.58
CA PRO A 167 18.33 3.18 -17.55
C PRO A 167 17.92 4.41 -16.74
N SER A 168 16.61 4.67 -16.60
CA SER A 168 16.07 5.80 -15.83
C SER A 168 14.70 5.49 -15.23
N VAL A 169 14.26 6.30 -14.26
CA VAL A 169 12.90 6.25 -13.71
C VAL A 169 11.87 6.55 -14.79
N ASP A 170 12.12 7.53 -15.67
CA ASP A 170 11.21 7.87 -16.79
C ASP A 170 10.91 6.65 -17.67
N ASN A 171 11.94 5.88 -18.06
CA ASN A 171 11.75 4.67 -18.85
C ASN A 171 10.88 3.63 -18.13
N ALA A 172 11.10 3.44 -16.82
CA ALA A 172 10.29 2.54 -16.01
C ALA A 172 8.83 3.00 -15.92
N VAL A 173 8.60 4.29 -15.65
CA VAL A 173 7.24 4.86 -15.56
C VAL A 173 6.51 4.82 -16.91
N ARG A 174 7.18 5.08 -18.03
CA ARG A 174 6.59 4.93 -19.38
C ARG A 174 6.16 3.49 -19.65
N THR A 175 6.95 2.51 -19.21
CA THR A 175 6.54 1.09 -19.28
C THR A 175 5.24 0.85 -18.51
N VAL A 176 5.13 1.39 -17.30
CA VAL A 176 3.92 1.29 -16.47
C VAL A 176 2.72 1.93 -17.15
N ILE A 177 2.86 3.17 -17.65
CA ILE A 177 1.80 3.90 -18.36
C ILE A 177 1.29 3.10 -19.56
N GLN A 178 2.21 2.63 -20.42
CA GLN A 178 1.85 1.86 -21.60
C GLN A 178 1.15 0.55 -21.24
N THR A 179 1.63 -0.16 -20.22
CA THR A 179 1.02 -1.39 -19.71
C THR A 179 -0.43 -1.17 -19.27
N ILE A 180 -0.68 -0.08 -18.51
CA ILE A 180 -2.03 0.27 -18.05
C ILE A 180 -2.92 0.69 -19.23
N GLN A 181 -2.41 1.51 -20.15
CA GLN A 181 -3.14 1.96 -21.33
C GLN A 181 -3.57 0.80 -22.26
N MET A 182 -2.78 -0.25 -22.33
CA MET A 182 -3.12 -1.47 -23.05
C MET A 182 -4.14 -2.35 -22.31
N GLY A 183 -4.56 -1.97 -21.11
CA GLY A 183 -5.55 -2.70 -20.32
C GLY A 183 -5.03 -4.02 -19.72
N ILE A 184 -3.71 -4.19 -19.60
CA ILE A 184 -3.12 -5.38 -19.01
C ILE A 184 -3.41 -5.36 -17.50
N PRO A 185 -4.11 -6.40 -16.95
CA PRO A 185 -4.60 -6.36 -15.56
C PRO A 185 -3.49 -6.74 -14.58
N MET A 186 -2.55 -5.83 -14.36
CA MET A 186 -1.43 -6.01 -13.45
C MET A 186 -1.88 -6.18 -12.02
N ALA A 187 -1.34 -7.17 -11.30
CA ALA A 187 -1.63 -7.37 -9.88
C ALA A 187 -0.80 -6.44 -8.98
N ARG A 188 0.46 -6.21 -9.35
CA ARG A 188 1.38 -5.28 -8.67
C ARG A 188 2.33 -4.65 -9.67
N MET A 189 2.67 -3.38 -9.43
CA MET A 189 3.65 -2.62 -10.21
C MET A 189 4.43 -1.71 -9.25
N GLU A 190 5.63 -2.14 -8.88
CA GLU A 190 6.46 -1.50 -7.87
C GLU A 190 7.77 -0.99 -8.47
N LEU A 191 8.09 0.28 -8.25
CA LEU A 191 9.38 0.86 -8.60
C LEU A 191 10.33 0.81 -7.39
N VAL A 192 11.60 0.58 -7.67
CA VAL A 192 12.69 0.68 -6.70
C VAL A 192 13.84 1.40 -7.39
N ASP A 193 14.38 2.46 -6.77
CA ASP A 193 15.48 3.23 -7.32
C ASP A 193 16.85 2.54 -7.18
N SER A 194 17.87 3.13 -7.78
CA SER A 194 19.24 2.60 -7.75
C SER A 194 19.85 2.55 -6.34
N GLN A 195 19.54 3.54 -5.47
CA GLN A 195 20.07 3.56 -4.10
C GLN A 195 19.48 2.42 -3.26
N THR A 196 18.21 2.13 -3.48
CA THR A 196 17.53 1.00 -2.80
C THR A 196 18.05 -0.34 -3.32
N ILE A 197 18.27 -0.49 -4.63
CA ILE A 197 18.88 -1.70 -5.21
C ILE A 197 20.27 -1.96 -4.63
N GLU A 198 21.11 -0.93 -4.53
CA GLU A 198 22.43 -1.04 -3.91
C GLU A 198 22.33 -1.50 -2.44
N ALA A 199 21.40 -0.93 -1.66
CA ALA A 199 21.18 -1.35 -0.28
C ALA A 199 20.67 -2.80 -0.19
N CYS A 200 19.81 -3.23 -1.11
CA CYS A 200 19.34 -4.62 -1.18
C CYS A 200 20.46 -5.59 -1.54
N ASN A 201 21.33 -5.23 -2.50
CA ASN A 201 22.50 -6.05 -2.86
C ASN A 201 23.41 -6.27 -1.64
N ASP A 202 23.74 -5.21 -0.90
CA ASP A 202 24.55 -5.28 0.32
C ASP A 202 23.89 -6.16 1.40
N TYR A 203 22.58 -6.00 1.60
CA TYR A 203 21.84 -6.65 2.69
C TYR A 203 21.56 -8.14 2.43
N PHE A 204 21.26 -8.50 1.19
CA PHE A 204 20.92 -9.88 0.80
C PHE A 204 22.07 -10.65 0.15
N ASN A 205 23.24 -10.00 -0.04
CA ASN A 205 24.39 -10.53 -0.78
C ASN A 205 23.96 -10.97 -2.20
N GLU A 206 23.31 -10.03 -2.92
CA GLU A 206 22.88 -10.19 -4.31
C GLU A 206 23.70 -9.28 -5.24
N ASP A 207 23.59 -9.52 -6.54
CA ASP A 207 24.31 -8.79 -7.59
C ASP A 207 23.33 -8.29 -8.66
N MET A 208 22.30 -7.54 -8.23
CA MET A 208 21.41 -6.86 -9.17
C MET A 208 22.13 -5.65 -9.76
N HIS A 209 21.89 -5.38 -11.03
CA HIS A 209 22.42 -4.17 -11.69
C HIS A 209 21.92 -2.92 -10.95
N VAL A 210 22.84 -2.03 -10.54
CA VAL A 210 22.47 -0.81 -9.78
C VAL A 210 21.85 0.23 -10.72
N SER A 211 20.54 0.15 -10.86
CA SER A 211 19.68 1.01 -11.69
C SER A 211 18.25 0.94 -11.18
N PRO A 212 17.32 1.79 -11.66
CA PRO A 212 15.90 1.63 -11.34
C PRO A 212 15.35 0.28 -11.82
N HIS A 213 14.52 -0.35 -10.99
CA HIS A 213 13.88 -1.63 -11.30
C HIS A 213 12.36 -1.55 -11.13
N LEU A 214 11.64 -2.25 -12.00
CA LEU A 214 10.24 -2.61 -11.78
C LEU A 214 10.14 -4.03 -11.24
N PHE A 215 9.34 -4.19 -10.19
CA PHE A 215 8.88 -5.49 -9.68
C PHE A 215 7.40 -5.61 -10.04
N LEU A 216 7.05 -6.66 -10.74
CA LEU A 216 5.75 -6.84 -11.39
C LEU A 216 5.12 -8.15 -10.92
N GLU A 217 3.78 -8.20 -10.82
CA GLU A 217 3.05 -9.43 -10.53
C GLU A 217 1.81 -9.53 -11.41
N PHE A 218 1.56 -10.74 -11.90
CA PHE A 218 0.47 -11.10 -12.79
C PHE A 218 -0.41 -12.16 -12.12
N HIS A 219 -1.73 -11.99 -12.20
CA HIS A 219 -2.71 -12.93 -11.69
C HIS A 219 -3.68 -13.37 -12.80
N GLY A 220 -3.98 -14.65 -12.89
CA GLY A 220 -4.94 -15.16 -13.88
C GLY A 220 -4.94 -16.68 -14.00
N SER A 221 -5.35 -17.19 -15.15
CA SER A 221 -5.06 -18.56 -15.58
C SER A 221 -3.59 -18.68 -16.03
N GLU A 222 -3.07 -19.87 -16.17
CA GLU A 222 -1.69 -20.09 -16.61
C GLU A 222 -1.41 -19.43 -17.96
N ASP A 223 -2.29 -19.62 -18.95
CA ASP A 223 -2.15 -19.00 -20.27
C ASP A 223 -2.19 -17.47 -20.20
N SER A 224 -3.11 -16.92 -19.41
CA SER A 224 -3.26 -15.47 -19.26
C SER A 224 -2.02 -14.83 -18.62
N VAL A 225 -1.42 -15.46 -17.60
CA VAL A 225 -0.20 -14.94 -16.95
C VAL A 225 0.99 -14.97 -17.90
N ASN A 226 1.09 -16.01 -18.72
CA ASN A 226 2.14 -16.14 -19.73
C ASN A 226 2.01 -15.05 -20.81
N GLU A 227 0.80 -14.82 -21.32
CA GLU A 227 0.51 -13.76 -22.29
C GLU A 227 0.82 -12.38 -21.72
N GLN A 228 0.33 -12.07 -20.51
CA GLN A 228 0.59 -10.81 -19.83
C GLN A 228 2.09 -10.56 -19.65
N SER A 229 2.84 -11.57 -19.17
CA SER A 229 4.29 -11.45 -18.95
C SER A 229 5.03 -11.17 -20.25
N LYS A 230 4.64 -11.81 -21.36
CA LYS A 230 5.23 -11.60 -22.67
C LYS A 230 4.97 -10.19 -23.18
N LEU A 231 3.72 -9.73 -23.14
CA LEU A 231 3.36 -8.38 -23.58
C LEU A 231 4.09 -7.30 -22.78
N VAL A 232 4.18 -7.46 -21.45
CA VAL A 232 4.88 -6.48 -20.61
C VAL A 232 6.39 -6.53 -20.86
N SER A 233 6.98 -7.68 -21.18
CA SER A 233 8.38 -7.76 -21.60
C SER A 233 8.64 -6.97 -22.88
N GLU A 234 7.78 -7.12 -23.90
CA GLU A 234 7.87 -6.39 -25.17
C GLU A 234 7.72 -4.87 -24.96
N ILE A 235 6.79 -4.45 -24.08
CA ILE A 235 6.64 -3.04 -23.69
C ILE A 235 7.90 -2.54 -22.98
N ALA A 236 8.44 -3.28 -22.02
CA ALA A 236 9.64 -2.90 -21.29
C ALA A 236 10.84 -2.73 -22.23
N GLU A 237 11.03 -3.65 -23.18
CA GLU A 237 12.09 -3.55 -24.19
C GLU A 237 11.94 -2.28 -25.04
N SER A 238 10.73 -1.88 -25.42
CA SER A 238 10.49 -0.65 -26.19
C SER A 238 10.89 0.63 -25.45
N PHE A 239 10.96 0.57 -24.11
CA PHE A 239 11.46 1.63 -23.22
C PHE A 239 12.84 1.32 -22.64
N SER A 240 13.67 0.56 -23.37
CA SER A 240 15.06 0.23 -22.98
C SER A 240 15.17 -0.58 -21.68
N GLY A 241 14.11 -1.26 -21.27
CA GLY A 241 14.16 -2.23 -20.19
C GLY A 241 15.06 -3.41 -20.55
N SER A 242 15.77 -3.92 -19.58
CA SER A 242 16.70 -5.03 -19.72
C SER A 242 16.59 -6.01 -18.56
N ASN A 243 17.16 -7.22 -18.77
CA ASN A 243 17.16 -8.25 -17.74
C ASN A 243 15.73 -8.63 -17.25
N PHE A 244 14.74 -8.63 -18.15
CA PHE A 244 13.40 -9.07 -17.80
C PHE A 244 13.45 -10.56 -17.42
N LYS A 245 13.25 -10.82 -16.12
CA LYS A 245 13.21 -12.17 -15.56
C LYS A 245 11.85 -12.39 -14.94
N TRP A 246 11.19 -13.49 -15.28
CA TRP A 246 9.89 -13.82 -14.71
C TRP A 246 9.83 -15.27 -14.27
N SER A 247 8.98 -15.57 -13.28
CA SER A 247 8.75 -16.93 -12.81
C SER A 247 7.36 -17.08 -12.22
N SER A 248 6.75 -18.25 -12.48
CA SER A 248 5.54 -18.72 -11.80
C SER A 248 5.84 -19.58 -10.57
N ARG A 249 7.10 -20.02 -10.39
CA ARG A 249 7.50 -20.87 -9.26
C ARG A 249 7.45 -20.05 -7.97
N GLN A 250 6.73 -20.56 -6.97
CA GLN A 250 6.50 -19.87 -5.70
C GLN A 250 7.79 -19.44 -4.99
N GLU A 251 8.80 -20.29 -4.98
CA GLU A 251 10.08 -20.00 -4.32
C GLU A 251 10.80 -18.81 -4.97
N GLU A 252 10.83 -18.77 -6.31
CA GLU A 252 11.45 -17.70 -7.07
C GLU A 252 10.67 -16.38 -6.91
N ARG A 253 9.34 -16.43 -6.96
CA ARG A 253 8.48 -15.28 -6.68
C ARG A 253 8.72 -14.73 -5.28
N ASN A 254 8.75 -15.62 -4.27
CA ASN A 254 9.01 -15.22 -2.88
C ASN A 254 10.39 -14.56 -2.75
N LYS A 255 11.40 -15.04 -3.48
CA LYS A 255 12.73 -14.44 -3.51
C LYS A 255 12.69 -13.01 -4.09
N LEU A 256 12.03 -12.82 -5.25
CA LEU A 256 11.88 -11.50 -5.88
C LEU A 256 11.18 -10.51 -4.94
N TRP A 257 10.04 -10.91 -4.37
CA TRP A 257 9.27 -10.05 -3.47
C TRP A 257 9.96 -9.80 -2.13
N LYS A 258 10.82 -10.72 -1.66
CA LYS A 258 11.60 -10.53 -0.44
C LYS A 258 12.45 -9.27 -0.49
N ASN A 259 13.10 -9.00 -1.61
CA ASN A 259 13.90 -7.79 -1.81
C ASN A 259 13.04 -6.53 -1.68
N ARG A 260 11.91 -6.49 -2.39
CA ARG A 260 10.99 -5.34 -2.34
C ARG A 260 10.37 -5.14 -0.95
N HIS A 261 9.89 -6.19 -0.31
CA HIS A 261 9.26 -6.10 1.02
C HIS A 261 10.25 -5.68 2.11
N ASN A 262 11.50 -6.05 1.98
CA ASN A 262 12.53 -5.72 2.98
C ASN A 262 13.41 -4.52 2.58
N ALA A 263 13.06 -3.78 1.53
CA ALA A 263 13.80 -2.61 1.07
C ALA A 263 14.07 -1.60 2.19
N PHE A 264 13.06 -1.31 3.02
CA PHE A 264 13.21 -0.42 4.17
C PHE A 264 14.26 -0.92 5.16
N TYR A 265 14.27 -2.22 5.47
CA TYR A 265 15.24 -2.80 6.40
C TYR A 265 16.65 -2.83 5.81
N ALA A 266 16.79 -3.10 4.51
CA ALA A 266 18.04 -3.04 3.79
C ALA A 266 18.64 -1.64 3.86
N VAL A 267 17.86 -0.62 3.54
CA VAL A 267 18.23 0.78 3.63
C VAL A 267 18.60 1.16 5.08
N LYS A 268 17.78 0.76 6.05
CA LYS A 268 18.05 1.06 7.47
C LYS A 268 19.33 0.39 7.98
N SER A 269 19.64 -0.81 7.50
CA SER A 269 20.89 -1.51 7.83
C SER A 269 22.13 -0.77 7.31
N LYS A 270 22.03 -0.17 6.12
CA LYS A 270 23.12 0.64 5.52
C LYS A 270 23.35 1.94 6.31
N TYR A 271 22.33 2.46 7.02
CA TYR A 271 22.38 3.73 7.76
C TYR A 271 21.92 3.57 9.23
N PRO A 272 22.63 2.79 10.09
CA PRO A 272 22.19 2.46 11.45
C PRO A 272 22.09 3.68 12.38
N GLU A 273 22.90 4.70 12.18
CA GLU A 273 22.95 5.94 12.97
C GLU A 273 21.92 7.01 12.53
N HIS A 274 21.09 6.72 11.52
CA HIS A 274 20.09 7.64 11.01
C HIS A 274 18.68 7.28 11.47
N ASN A 275 17.87 8.31 11.65
CA ASN A 275 16.41 8.19 11.74
C ASN A 275 15.83 8.27 10.33
N ALA A 276 14.85 7.43 10.03
CA ALA A 276 14.14 7.46 8.77
C ALA A 276 12.88 8.32 8.89
N ILE A 277 12.66 9.21 7.93
CA ILE A 277 11.40 9.93 7.73
C ILE A 277 10.82 9.43 6.42
N ALA A 278 9.73 8.68 6.51
CA ALA A 278 9.00 8.23 5.33
C ALA A 278 8.12 9.37 4.80
N THR A 279 8.06 9.51 3.49
CA THR A 279 7.14 10.41 2.80
C THR A 279 6.10 9.60 2.03
N ASP A 280 5.04 10.27 1.57
CA ASP A 280 4.02 9.67 0.73
C ASP A 280 3.48 10.73 -0.22
N ALA A 281 3.52 10.46 -1.53
CA ALA A 281 2.94 11.33 -2.55
C ALA A 281 2.25 10.50 -3.63
N CYS A 282 1.12 11.01 -4.09
CA CYS A 282 0.35 10.39 -5.16
C CYS A 282 -0.07 11.47 -6.16
N VAL A 283 0.19 11.20 -7.44
CA VAL A 283 -0.11 12.13 -8.55
C VAL A 283 -0.73 11.37 -9.71
N PRO A 284 -1.36 12.06 -10.68
CA PRO A 284 -1.67 11.41 -11.95
C PRO A 284 -0.43 10.73 -12.51
N ILE A 285 -0.58 9.51 -13.01
CA ILE A 285 0.56 8.67 -13.40
C ILE A 285 1.45 9.33 -14.46
N SER A 286 0.90 10.22 -15.29
CA SER A 286 1.64 11.02 -16.28
C SER A 286 2.66 11.98 -15.64
N GLU A 287 2.41 12.42 -14.41
CA GLU A 287 3.28 13.36 -13.68
C GLU A 287 4.29 12.64 -12.78
N LEU A 288 4.14 11.32 -12.62
CA LEU A 288 4.91 10.56 -11.63
C LEU A 288 6.41 10.61 -11.88
N ALA A 289 6.86 10.41 -13.13
CA ALA A 289 8.29 10.44 -13.46
C ALA A 289 8.90 11.80 -13.15
N ASN A 290 8.22 12.88 -13.56
CA ASN A 290 8.67 14.25 -13.30
C ASN A 290 8.79 14.55 -11.80
N LEU A 291 7.80 14.13 -11.00
CA LEU A 291 7.82 14.36 -9.56
C LEU A 291 8.91 13.54 -8.87
N ILE A 292 9.13 12.29 -9.27
CA ILE A 292 10.21 11.44 -8.74
C ILE A 292 11.58 12.06 -9.08
N ASP A 293 11.80 12.48 -10.32
CA ASP A 293 13.08 13.07 -10.76
C ASP A 293 13.39 14.38 -10.02
N GLN A 294 12.39 15.26 -9.85
CA GLN A 294 12.55 16.48 -9.07
C GLN A 294 12.84 16.20 -7.59
N THR A 295 12.18 15.18 -7.02
CA THR A 295 12.41 14.77 -5.63
C THR A 295 13.79 14.15 -5.46
N ALA A 296 14.23 13.30 -6.38
CA ALA A 296 15.56 12.72 -6.39
C ALA A 296 16.66 13.81 -6.47
N LYS A 297 16.46 14.83 -7.32
CA LYS A 297 17.35 15.99 -7.43
C LYS A 297 17.42 16.79 -6.13
N ASP A 298 16.28 17.09 -5.50
CA ASP A 298 16.24 17.77 -4.20
C ASP A 298 17.01 16.98 -3.12
N ILE A 299 16.88 15.66 -3.13
CA ILE A 299 17.59 14.76 -2.21
C ILE A 299 19.10 14.81 -2.47
N GLU A 300 19.52 14.67 -3.72
CA GLU A 300 20.93 14.72 -4.13
C GLU A 300 21.59 16.05 -3.73
N GLU A 301 20.96 17.18 -4.07
CA GLU A 301 21.45 18.53 -3.73
C GLU A 301 21.52 18.76 -2.21
N SER A 302 20.71 18.06 -1.44
CA SER A 302 20.68 18.18 0.02
C SER A 302 21.85 17.48 0.73
N GLY A 303 22.43 16.47 0.08
CA GLY A 303 23.44 15.57 0.65
C GLY A 303 22.91 14.62 1.72
N ILE A 304 21.57 14.52 1.90
CA ILE A 304 20.92 13.55 2.79
C ILE A 304 20.61 12.29 1.98
N PRO A 305 20.94 11.07 2.46
CA PRO A 305 20.49 9.85 1.79
C PRO A 305 18.96 9.77 1.78
N GLY A 306 18.38 9.46 0.63
CA GLY A 306 16.92 9.45 0.48
C GLY A 306 16.47 8.51 -0.64
N PRO A 307 16.61 7.18 -0.46
CA PRO A 307 16.16 6.21 -1.45
C PRO A 307 14.66 6.30 -1.71
N ILE A 308 14.28 5.98 -2.96
CA ILE A 308 12.92 6.11 -3.48
C ILE A 308 12.39 4.76 -3.93
N TRP A 309 11.16 4.45 -3.54
CA TRP A 309 10.39 3.32 -4.07
C TRP A 309 8.89 3.65 -4.03
N GLY A 310 8.07 2.89 -4.76
CA GLY A 310 6.64 3.19 -4.72
C GLY A 310 5.75 2.30 -5.56
N HIS A 311 4.44 2.51 -5.37
CA HIS A 311 3.34 1.82 -6.04
C HIS A 311 3.01 2.56 -7.36
N VAL A 312 3.93 2.43 -8.34
CA VAL A 312 3.88 3.26 -9.55
C VAL A 312 2.66 2.98 -10.44
N GLY A 313 2.03 1.81 -10.28
CA GLY A 313 0.76 1.50 -10.93
C GLY A 313 -0.40 2.43 -10.50
N ASP A 314 -0.31 3.01 -9.32
CA ASP A 314 -1.31 3.92 -8.74
C ASP A 314 -0.86 5.40 -8.76
N GLY A 315 0.30 5.71 -9.35
CA GLY A 315 0.86 7.06 -9.32
C GLY A 315 1.45 7.47 -7.96
N ASN A 316 1.74 6.49 -7.09
CA ASN A 316 2.23 6.71 -5.74
C ASN A 316 3.70 6.36 -5.59
N PHE A 317 4.44 7.15 -4.81
CA PHE A 317 5.80 6.82 -4.40
C PHE A 317 6.15 7.37 -3.01
N HIS A 318 7.19 6.78 -2.45
CA HIS A 318 7.74 7.13 -1.15
C HIS A 318 9.22 7.47 -1.29
N ALA A 319 9.68 8.52 -0.62
CA ALA A 319 11.09 8.73 -0.33
C ALA A 319 11.33 8.49 1.16
N THR A 320 12.41 7.82 1.50
CA THR A 320 12.82 7.63 2.89
C THR A 320 14.03 8.48 3.19
N LEU A 321 13.79 9.67 3.75
CA LEU A 321 14.84 10.62 4.10
C LEU A 321 15.55 10.17 5.38
N LEU A 322 16.86 9.98 5.30
CA LEU A 322 17.68 9.47 6.38
C LEU A 322 18.46 10.61 7.03
N ILE A 323 18.13 10.95 8.26
CA ILE A 323 18.75 12.05 9.01
C ILE A 323 19.54 11.51 10.21
N LYS A 324 20.73 12.03 10.45
CA LYS A 324 21.53 11.65 11.62
C LYS A 324 20.77 11.96 12.91
N LYS A 325 20.82 11.02 13.86
CA LYS A 325 20.16 11.19 15.16
C LYS A 325 20.59 12.49 15.83
N GLY A 326 19.61 13.33 16.19
CA GLY A 326 19.84 14.61 16.85
C GLY A 326 20.29 15.76 15.94
N ASN A 327 20.48 15.55 14.64
CA ASN A 327 20.88 16.60 13.72
C ASN A 327 19.68 17.47 13.29
N LEU A 328 19.50 18.60 13.97
CA LEU A 328 18.41 19.55 13.70
C LEU A 328 18.53 20.25 12.33
N LYS A 329 19.75 20.38 11.79
CA LYS A 329 19.97 20.97 10.47
C LYS A 329 19.45 20.02 9.39
N GLU A 330 19.84 18.75 9.43
CA GLU A 330 19.33 17.74 8.49
C GLU A 330 17.81 17.57 8.60
N LYS A 331 17.26 17.64 9.82
CA LYS A 331 15.80 17.62 10.03
C LYS A 331 15.08 18.75 9.31
N LYS A 332 15.61 19.97 9.37
CA LYS A 332 15.03 21.12 8.65
C LYS A 332 15.14 20.95 7.13
N ILE A 333 16.25 20.43 6.64
CA ILE A 333 16.44 20.14 5.21
C ILE A 333 15.42 19.08 4.75
N ALA A 334 15.27 17.99 5.49
CA ALA A 334 14.28 16.95 5.18
C ALA A 334 12.85 17.52 5.15
N GLN A 335 12.49 18.36 6.13
CA GLN A 335 11.19 19.06 6.14
C GLN A 335 10.98 19.95 4.90
N SER A 336 12.02 20.63 4.43
CA SER A 336 11.95 21.44 3.21
C SER A 336 11.76 20.57 1.95
N ILE A 337 12.40 19.40 1.87
CA ILE A 337 12.19 18.45 0.77
C ILE A 337 10.75 17.95 0.77
N ILE A 338 10.24 17.52 1.94
CA ILE A 338 8.86 17.06 2.09
C ILE A 338 7.87 18.15 1.65
N HIS A 339 8.09 19.38 2.07
CA HIS A 339 7.23 20.50 1.71
C HIS A 339 7.17 20.71 0.19
N ARG A 340 8.35 20.76 -0.48
CA ARG A 340 8.39 20.88 -1.96
C ARG A 340 7.75 19.69 -2.66
N MET A 341 7.94 18.47 -2.14
CA MET A 341 7.31 17.28 -2.68
C MET A 341 5.78 17.37 -2.58
N CYS A 342 5.25 17.82 -1.44
CA CYS A 342 3.81 18.05 -1.25
C CYS A 342 3.28 19.15 -2.18
N GLU A 343 3.96 20.30 -2.29
CA GLU A 343 3.56 21.41 -3.17
C GLU A 343 3.47 20.98 -4.64
N ARG A 344 4.39 20.12 -5.09
CA ARG A 344 4.39 19.60 -6.46
C ARG A 344 3.35 18.52 -6.71
N SER A 345 2.85 17.87 -5.65
CA SER A 345 1.83 16.82 -5.76
C SER A 345 0.39 17.37 -5.72
N LEU A 346 0.22 18.63 -5.42
CA LEU A 346 -1.06 19.36 -5.44
C LEU A 346 -1.33 20.03 -6.79
#